data_6b2dcc52fa8d428127a52cdbac7f9a13
#
_entry.id   6b2dcc52fa8d428127a52cdbac7f9a13
#
_cell.length_a   1.000
_cell.length_b   1.000
_cell.length_c   1.000
_cell.angle_alpha   90.00
_cell.angle_beta   90.00
_cell.angle_gamma   90.00
#
_symmetry.space_group_name_H-M   'P 1'
#
loop_
_entity.id
_entity.type
_entity.pdbx_description
1 polymer ?
#
loop_
_entity_poly.entity_id
_entity_poly.type
_entity_poly.pdbx_seq_one_letter_code
_entity_poly.pdbx_strand_id
1 'polypeptide(L)'
;MRNAASLTIALPMAIALSLSATRASPLGTADADVAHHYVSPWRTPWTYEGPRGSDHWADLDPQYAACAGKEQSPIDIRTTQKAALPALRFDYKPGLIPYVTNNGATIRVNYEAPGSGDFLIVGDARYQLTQFHFHRPSEERIRGKAYDMVLHLMHQSSDGKTAGVAVLLKAGRMNATIAKLWAHMPMAEGDVKVDGLEVNPLDLVPLARGYYTYVGSQTAPPCNEGVTWFVLKTPVEISAQQIQAFAKLYPHDVRAVQPLNGRVVKETRSD
;
A
#
# COMPACT_ATOMS: atom_id res chain seq x y z
N MET A 1 -59.99 65.40 -56.38
CA MET A 1 -59.41 65.94 -55.12
C MET A 1 -59.90 65.10 -53.94
N ARG A 2 -59.17 64.17 -53.54
CA ARG A 2 -59.18 63.57 -52.22
C ARG A 2 -58.22 62.38 -52.27
N ASN A 3 -57.09 62.52 -51.62
CA ASN A 3 -56.05 61.52 -51.42
C ASN A 3 -56.55 60.44 -50.46
N ALA A 4 -56.46 59.20 -50.87
CA ALA A 4 -56.62 58.07 -49.96
C ALA A 4 -55.22 57.55 -49.57
N ALA A 5 -54.87 57.67 -48.33
CA ALA A 5 -53.63 57.12 -47.76
C ALA A 5 -53.86 55.67 -47.43
N SER A 6 -53.08 54.77 -48.01
CA SER A 6 -53.05 53.32 -47.64
C SER A 6 -52.15 53.15 -46.40
N LEU A 7 -52.74 52.60 -45.35
CA LEU A 7 -52.08 52.24 -44.10
C LEU A 7 -51.56 50.79 -44.24
N THR A 8 -50.26 50.62 -44.31
CA THR A 8 -49.61 49.26 -44.31
C THR A 8 -49.33 48.86 -42.88
N ILE A 9 -50.03 47.83 -42.40
CA ILE A 9 -49.78 47.23 -41.09
C ILE A 9 -48.64 46.23 -41.21
N ALA A 10 -47.53 46.55 -40.56
CA ALA A 10 -46.40 45.58 -40.44
C ALA A 10 -46.65 44.68 -39.29
N LEU A 11 -46.68 43.38 -39.54
CA LEU A 11 -46.77 42.31 -38.53
C LEU A 11 -45.39 42.06 -37.93
N PRO A 12 -45.18 42.00 -36.60
CA PRO A 12 -43.91 41.66 -36.03
C PRO A 12 -43.67 40.16 -36.13
N MET A 13 -42.56 39.79 -36.72
CA MET A 13 -42.05 38.43 -36.83
C MET A 13 -41.48 38.04 -35.45
N ALA A 14 -42.17 37.17 -34.74
CA ALA A 14 -41.69 36.59 -33.48
C ALA A 14 -40.57 35.61 -33.74
N ILE A 15 -39.36 35.97 -33.39
CA ILE A 15 -38.19 35.06 -33.40
C ILE A 15 -38.32 34.15 -32.16
N ALA A 16 -38.69 32.90 -32.38
CA ALA A 16 -38.65 31.87 -31.34
C ALA A 16 -37.17 31.47 -31.10
N LEU A 17 -36.57 31.94 -30.02
CA LEU A 17 -35.32 31.40 -29.51
C LEU A 17 -35.61 30.00 -28.95
N SER A 18 -35.20 28.97 -29.69
CA SER A 18 -35.13 27.62 -29.17
C SER A 18 -33.96 27.53 -28.19
N LEU A 19 -34.21 27.57 -26.87
CA LEU A 19 -33.23 27.15 -25.89
C LEU A 19 -33.01 25.64 -26.08
N SER A 20 -31.90 25.29 -26.72
CA SER A 20 -31.37 23.93 -26.65
C SER A 20 -30.84 23.70 -25.24
N ALA A 21 -31.65 23.03 -24.37
CA ALA A 21 -31.20 22.52 -23.12
C ALA A 21 -30.14 21.42 -23.43
N THR A 22 -28.87 21.76 -23.32
CA THR A 22 -27.80 20.78 -23.23
C THR A 22 -28.05 19.98 -21.93
N ARG A 23 -28.62 18.79 -22.10
CA ARG A 23 -28.62 17.78 -21.04
C ARG A 23 -27.16 17.50 -20.72
N ALA A 24 -26.73 17.94 -19.53
CA ALA A 24 -25.53 17.42 -18.91
C ALA A 24 -25.72 15.90 -18.78
N SER A 25 -24.92 15.14 -19.50
CA SER A 25 -24.80 13.70 -19.25
C SER A 25 -24.45 13.53 -17.77
N PRO A 26 -25.12 12.64 -17.03
CA PRO A 26 -24.64 12.29 -15.70
C PRO A 26 -23.20 11.81 -15.88
N LEU A 27 -22.30 12.34 -15.07
CA LEU A 27 -20.96 11.78 -14.86
C LEU A 27 -21.17 10.28 -14.69
N GLY A 28 -20.73 9.52 -15.70
CA GLY A 28 -20.75 8.08 -15.62
C GLY A 28 -20.02 7.72 -14.33
N THR A 29 -20.73 7.08 -13.43
CA THR A 29 -20.10 6.24 -12.42
C THR A 29 -19.20 5.32 -13.24
N ALA A 30 -17.89 5.54 -13.15
CA ALA A 30 -16.96 4.53 -13.58
C ALA A 30 -17.29 3.31 -12.71
N ASP A 31 -18.11 2.42 -13.24
CA ASP A 31 -18.11 1.02 -12.81
C ASP A 31 -16.69 0.57 -13.10
N ALA A 32 -15.84 0.69 -12.07
CA ALA A 32 -14.53 0.09 -12.09
C ALA A 32 -14.80 -1.40 -12.31
N ASP A 33 -14.46 -1.85 -13.51
CA ASP A 33 -14.53 -3.26 -13.88
C ASP A 33 -13.66 -4.01 -12.87
N VAL A 34 -14.28 -4.46 -11.76
CA VAL A 34 -13.61 -5.27 -10.75
C VAL A 34 -13.37 -6.60 -11.43
N ALA A 35 -12.17 -6.75 -11.97
CA ALA A 35 -11.81 -7.97 -12.67
C ALA A 35 -11.98 -9.16 -11.72
N HIS A 36 -12.81 -10.12 -12.11
CA HIS A 36 -13.19 -11.31 -11.37
C HIS A 36 -12.04 -12.30 -11.10
N HIS A 37 -10.80 -11.83 -10.97
CA HIS A 37 -9.62 -12.68 -10.77
C HIS A 37 -9.10 -12.72 -9.34
N TYR A 38 -9.61 -11.86 -8.45
CA TYR A 38 -9.21 -11.92 -7.07
C TYR A 38 -9.91 -13.07 -6.36
N VAL A 39 -9.15 -14.10 -6.05
CA VAL A 39 -9.57 -15.14 -5.09
C VAL A 39 -8.87 -14.80 -3.79
N SER A 40 -9.64 -14.59 -2.70
CA SER A 40 -9.03 -14.38 -1.39
C SER A 40 -8.02 -15.48 -1.11
N PRO A 41 -6.77 -15.19 -0.78
CA PRO A 41 -5.77 -16.20 -0.48
C PRO A 41 -6.06 -16.93 0.84
N TRP A 42 -7.05 -16.46 1.59
CA TRP A 42 -7.37 -16.94 2.92
C TRP A 42 -8.43 -18.04 2.88
N ARG A 43 -8.02 -19.31 3.13
CA ARG A 43 -9.00 -20.43 3.27
C ARG A 43 -9.90 -20.22 4.47
N THR A 44 -9.32 -19.72 5.58
CA THR A 44 -10.04 -19.38 6.79
C THR A 44 -9.97 -17.88 7.01
N PRO A 45 -11.10 -17.16 6.99
CA PRO A 45 -11.11 -15.73 7.22
C PRO A 45 -10.59 -15.40 8.63
N TRP A 46 -9.84 -14.32 8.75
CA TRP A 46 -9.28 -13.78 9.98
C TRP A 46 -9.46 -12.25 10.02
N THR A 47 -9.24 -11.65 11.17
CA THR A 47 -9.30 -10.21 11.39
C THR A 47 -8.10 -9.78 12.22
N TYR A 48 -7.87 -8.48 12.37
CA TYR A 48 -6.82 -7.98 13.27
C TYR A 48 -7.28 -7.94 14.72
N GLU A 49 -8.59 -7.82 14.99
CA GLU A 49 -9.18 -7.68 16.32
C GLU A 49 -10.37 -8.63 16.52
N GLY A 50 -10.80 -8.78 17.78
CA GLY A 50 -11.94 -9.60 18.15
C GLY A 50 -11.68 -11.10 18.12
N PRO A 51 -12.73 -11.95 18.05
CA PRO A 51 -12.60 -13.42 18.18
C PRO A 51 -11.77 -14.11 17.12
N ARG A 52 -11.49 -13.43 16.01
CA ARG A 52 -10.64 -13.90 14.90
C ARG A 52 -9.38 -13.04 14.77
N GLY A 53 -9.09 -12.24 15.79
CA GLY A 53 -7.98 -11.31 15.85
C GLY A 53 -6.63 -11.98 15.99
N SER A 54 -5.57 -11.17 15.97
CA SER A 54 -4.18 -11.62 15.91
C SER A 54 -3.76 -12.54 17.06
N ASP A 55 -4.40 -12.43 18.19
CA ASP A 55 -4.12 -13.28 19.36
C ASP A 55 -4.67 -14.71 19.22
N HIS A 56 -5.56 -14.94 18.26
CA HIS A 56 -6.24 -16.22 18.00
C HIS A 56 -5.86 -16.87 16.67
N TRP A 57 -5.04 -16.21 15.84
CA TRP A 57 -4.76 -16.70 14.49
C TRP A 57 -4.26 -18.13 14.43
N ALA A 58 -3.38 -18.52 15.36
CA ALA A 58 -2.82 -19.89 15.40
C ALA A 58 -3.88 -20.97 15.60
N ASP A 59 -5.03 -20.63 16.23
CA ASP A 59 -6.11 -21.56 16.56
C ASP A 59 -7.22 -21.58 15.50
N LEU A 60 -7.20 -20.64 14.54
CA LEU A 60 -8.24 -20.54 13.52
C LEU A 60 -8.13 -21.62 12.44
N ASP A 61 -6.91 -22.01 12.08
CA ASP A 61 -6.63 -22.98 11.04
C ASP A 61 -5.28 -23.64 11.29
N PRO A 62 -5.13 -24.96 11.10
CA PRO A 62 -3.83 -25.64 11.20
C PRO A 62 -2.72 -25.02 10.34
N GLN A 63 -3.08 -24.39 9.20
CA GLN A 63 -2.12 -23.68 8.34
C GLN A 63 -1.59 -22.39 8.97
N TYR A 64 -2.26 -21.87 10.00
CA TYR A 64 -1.85 -20.66 10.74
C TYR A 64 -1.09 -20.98 12.04
N ALA A 65 -0.76 -22.26 12.30
CA ALA A 65 -0.05 -22.68 13.50
C ALA A 65 1.28 -21.93 13.73
N ALA A 66 1.95 -21.51 12.64
CA ALA A 66 3.17 -20.69 12.75
C ALA A 66 2.94 -19.33 13.41
N CYS A 67 1.70 -18.82 13.50
CA CYS A 67 1.40 -17.57 14.21
C CYS A 67 1.67 -17.66 15.73
N ALA A 68 1.76 -18.87 16.31
CA ALA A 68 2.21 -19.10 17.69
C ALA A 68 3.73 -19.31 17.82
N GLY A 69 4.50 -19.08 16.75
CA GLY A 69 5.95 -19.21 16.71
C GLY A 69 6.68 -18.23 17.64
N LYS A 70 7.98 -18.40 17.76
CA LYS A 70 8.81 -17.60 18.68
C LYS A 70 9.55 -16.45 18.00
N GLU A 71 9.68 -16.48 16.68
CA GLU A 71 10.35 -15.43 15.90
C GLU A 71 9.35 -14.56 15.14
N GLN A 72 8.26 -14.21 15.80
CA GLN A 72 7.15 -13.51 15.18
C GLN A 72 7.40 -12.00 15.00
N SER A 73 6.73 -11.39 14.01
CA SER A 73 6.67 -9.96 13.70
C SER A 73 5.24 -9.44 13.79
N PRO A 74 5.02 -8.10 13.95
CA PRO A 74 6.03 -7.04 14.12
C PRO A 74 6.64 -7.03 15.54
N ILE A 75 7.67 -6.20 15.75
CA ILE A 75 8.31 -5.99 17.06
C ILE A 75 8.36 -4.50 17.45
N ASP A 76 8.53 -4.22 18.73
CA ASP A 76 8.93 -2.90 19.23
C ASP A 76 10.46 -2.81 19.35
N ILE A 77 11.09 -2.03 18.52
CA ILE A 77 12.54 -1.83 18.49
C ILE A 77 12.93 -0.86 19.62
N ARG A 78 13.39 -1.39 20.75
CA ARG A 78 13.80 -0.61 21.94
C ARG A 78 15.29 -0.60 22.16
N THR A 79 15.92 -1.78 22.11
CA THR A 79 17.35 -1.98 22.33
C THR A 79 17.96 -2.56 21.06
N THR A 80 19.09 -2.00 20.65
CA THR A 80 19.77 -2.37 19.42
C THR A 80 21.26 -2.53 19.64
N GLN A 81 21.89 -3.33 18.77
CA GLN A 81 23.36 -3.45 18.70
C GLN A 81 23.85 -2.79 17.42
N LYS A 82 24.70 -1.77 17.57
CA LYS A 82 25.39 -1.18 16.40
C LYS A 82 26.34 -2.19 15.76
N ALA A 83 26.20 -2.42 14.47
CA ALA A 83 27.01 -3.37 13.72
C ALA A 83 27.48 -2.79 12.39
N ALA A 84 28.55 -3.34 11.83
CA ALA A 84 28.97 -3.08 10.47
C ALA A 84 28.07 -3.91 9.54
N LEU A 85 26.92 -3.37 9.20
CA LEU A 85 25.93 -4.01 8.33
C LEU A 85 26.16 -3.59 6.87
N PRO A 86 25.87 -4.46 5.90
CA PRO A 86 25.93 -4.11 4.48
C PRO A 86 24.98 -2.96 4.15
N ALA A 87 25.36 -2.09 3.21
CA ALA A 87 24.44 -1.08 2.70
C ALA A 87 23.30 -1.73 1.91
N LEU A 88 22.07 -1.21 2.08
CA LEU A 88 20.95 -1.59 1.24
C LEU A 88 21.04 -0.86 -0.11
N ARG A 89 21.04 -1.62 -1.19
CA ARG A 89 20.95 -1.10 -2.55
C ARG A 89 19.63 -1.53 -3.16
N PHE A 90 18.88 -0.56 -3.65
CA PHE A 90 17.62 -0.77 -4.34
C PHE A 90 17.86 -0.56 -5.85
N ASP A 91 17.83 -1.64 -6.62
CA ASP A 91 17.89 -1.62 -8.08
C ASP A 91 16.44 -1.73 -8.59
N TYR A 92 15.67 -0.66 -8.35
CA TYR A 92 14.28 -0.54 -8.76
C TYR A 92 14.17 0.40 -9.95
N LYS A 93 13.21 0.11 -10.82
CA LYS A 93 12.94 0.88 -12.04
C LYS A 93 11.46 1.24 -12.12
N PRO A 94 11.12 2.32 -12.85
CA PRO A 94 9.75 2.57 -13.23
C PRO A 94 9.17 1.37 -13.98
N GLY A 95 7.99 0.92 -13.56
CA GLY A 95 7.29 -0.20 -14.17
C GLY A 95 5.79 0.01 -14.19
N LEU A 96 5.12 -0.64 -15.14
CA LEU A 96 3.67 -0.61 -15.21
C LEU A 96 3.06 -1.52 -14.15
N ILE A 97 2.09 -0.98 -13.43
CA ILE A 97 1.30 -1.70 -12.44
C ILE A 97 -0.04 -2.06 -13.07
N PRO A 98 -0.29 -3.34 -13.36
CA PRO A 98 -1.53 -3.75 -13.99
C PRO A 98 -2.73 -3.75 -13.05
N TYR A 99 -2.50 -3.96 -11.75
CA TYR A 99 -3.57 -4.06 -10.76
C TYR A 99 -3.17 -3.42 -9.43
N VAL A 100 -4.15 -2.74 -8.82
CA VAL A 100 -4.14 -2.40 -7.39
C VAL A 100 -5.15 -3.29 -6.70
N THR A 101 -4.75 -3.99 -5.65
CA THR A 101 -5.54 -5.02 -4.97
C THR A 101 -5.97 -4.54 -3.59
N ASN A 102 -7.26 -4.66 -3.28
CA ASN A 102 -7.75 -4.70 -1.92
C ASN A 102 -7.96 -6.18 -1.56
N ASN A 103 -7.10 -6.73 -0.70
CA ASN A 103 -7.12 -8.16 -0.40
C ASN A 103 -7.94 -8.52 0.86
N GLY A 104 -8.77 -7.59 1.35
CA GLY A 104 -9.55 -7.76 2.58
C GLY A 104 -8.75 -7.50 3.87
N ALA A 105 -7.42 -7.35 3.78
CA ALA A 105 -6.55 -7.06 4.90
C ALA A 105 -5.73 -5.78 4.73
N THR A 106 -5.46 -5.37 3.47
CA THR A 106 -4.72 -4.16 3.13
C THR A 106 -4.88 -3.81 1.65
N ILE A 107 -4.32 -2.69 1.22
CA ILE A 107 -4.09 -2.35 -0.19
C ILE A 107 -2.70 -2.83 -0.59
N ARG A 108 -2.65 -3.66 -1.63
CA ARG A 108 -1.44 -4.31 -2.13
C ARG A 108 -1.21 -4.04 -3.61
N VAL A 109 0.04 -3.95 -3.99
CA VAL A 109 0.50 -3.91 -5.38
C VAL A 109 1.43 -5.10 -5.61
N ASN A 110 1.08 -5.93 -6.58
CA ASN A 110 1.86 -7.11 -6.94
C ASN A 110 2.83 -6.79 -8.09
N TYR A 111 4.03 -7.33 -7.97
CA TYR A 111 5.07 -7.35 -9.01
C TYR A 111 5.17 -8.78 -9.55
N GLU A 112 4.29 -9.14 -10.46
CA GLU A 112 4.11 -10.54 -10.89
C GLU A 112 5.09 -10.99 -11.97
N ALA A 113 5.89 -10.10 -12.54
CA ALA A 113 6.80 -10.48 -13.62
C ALA A 113 8.12 -11.04 -13.06
N PRO A 114 8.36 -12.37 -13.12
CA PRO A 114 9.70 -12.91 -12.92
C PRO A 114 10.66 -12.24 -13.91
N GLY A 115 11.70 -11.55 -13.40
CA GLY A 115 12.65 -10.83 -14.22
C GLY A 115 12.36 -9.34 -14.45
N SER A 116 11.39 -8.73 -13.74
CA SER A 116 11.11 -7.28 -13.77
C SER A 116 12.34 -6.42 -13.43
N GLY A 117 13.35 -7.01 -12.79
CA GLY A 117 14.61 -6.33 -12.53
C GLY A 117 14.60 -5.48 -11.25
N ASP A 118 13.55 -5.56 -10.42
CA ASP A 118 13.44 -4.81 -9.18
C ASP A 118 14.03 -5.61 -8.02
N PHE A 119 15.24 -5.24 -7.60
CA PHE A 119 15.97 -5.99 -6.60
C PHE A 119 16.37 -5.13 -5.38
N LEU A 120 16.20 -5.72 -4.20
CA LEU A 120 16.95 -5.35 -3.02
C LEU A 120 18.27 -6.15 -3.02
N ILE A 121 19.38 -5.46 -2.85
CA ILE A 121 20.73 -6.05 -2.78
C ILE A 121 21.33 -5.75 -1.42
N VAL A 122 21.74 -6.80 -0.68
CA VAL A 122 22.29 -6.72 0.67
C VAL A 122 23.58 -7.53 0.70
N GLY A 123 24.74 -6.86 0.64
CA GLY A 123 26.01 -7.55 0.38
C GLY A 123 25.96 -8.27 -0.95
N ASP A 124 26.18 -9.59 -0.94
CA ASP A 124 26.13 -10.44 -2.15
C ASP A 124 24.72 -11.02 -2.42
N ALA A 125 23.80 -10.88 -1.47
CA ALA A 125 22.45 -11.42 -1.61
C ALA A 125 21.55 -10.50 -2.44
N ARG A 126 20.77 -11.10 -3.35
CA ARG A 126 19.76 -10.43 -4.18
C ARG A 126 18.39 -10.97 -3.87
N TYR A 127 17.42 -10.07 -3.64
CA TYR A 127 16.04 -10.39 -3.39
C TYR A 127 15.16 -9.62 -4.37
N GLN A 128 14.38 -10.33 -5.19
CA GLN A 128 13.46 -9.71 -6.13
C GLN A 128 12.23 -9.17 -5.40
N LEU A 129 11.81 -7.95 -5.71
CA LEU A 129 10.56 -7.38 -5.21
C LEU A 129 9.38 -8.19 -5.76
N THR A 130 8.52 -8.70 -4.87
CA THR A 130 7.35 -9.50 -5.22
C THR A 130 6.06 -8.70 -5.08
N GLN A 131 5.97 -7.87 -4.05
CA GLN A 131 4.81 -7.02 -3.79
C GLN A 131 5.16 -5.95 -2.75
N PHE A 132 4.33 -4.92 -2.67
CA PHE A 132 4.31 -4.02 -1.52
C PHE A 132 2.87 -3.75 -1.05
N HIS A 133 2.72 -3.41 0.22
CA HIS A 133 1.44 -3.14 0.85
C HIS A 133 1.60 -2.19 2.04
N PHE A 134 0.49 -1.76 2.61
CA PHE A 134 0.47 -0.72 3.62
C PHE A 134 -0.25 -1.18 4.88
N HIS A 135 0.10 -0.58 6.03
CA HIS A 135 -0.62 -0.74 7.29
C HIS A 135 -0.78 0.60 8.01
N ARG A 136 -1.85 0.72 8.78
CA ARG A 136 -2.16 1.88 9.60
C ARG A 136 -2.65 1.46 11.01
N PRO A 137 -2.03 2.00 12.10
CA PRO A 137 -0.74 2.70 12.13
C PRO A 137 0.43 1.84 11.62
N SER A 138 1.69 2.23 11.86
CA SER A 138 2.80 1.31 11.56
C SER A 138 2.74 0.08 12.47
N GLU A 139 3.05 -1.09 11.91
CA GLU A 139 3.16 -2.33 12.65
C GLU A 139 4.41 -2.33 13.54
N GLU A 140 5.56 -1.89 12.99
CA GLU A 140 6.77 -1.70 13.76
C GLU A 140 6.63 -0.49 14.67
N ARG A 141 7.14 -0.65 15.89
CA ARG A 141 7.27 0.45 16.84
C ARG A 141 8.73 0.76 17.10
N ILE A 142 9.04 2.04 17.25
CA ILE A 142 10.36 2.50 17.66
C ILE A 142 10.25 3.11 19.04
N ARG A 143 10.82 2.44 20.03
CA ARG A 143 10.75 2.84 21.46
C ARG A 143 9.31 3.08 21.95
N GLY A 144 8.41 2.18 21.57
CA GLY A 144 6.99 2.20 21.95
C GLY A 144 6.11 3.08 21.08
N LYS A 145 6.66 3.86 20.15
CA LYS A 145 5.89 4.76 19.28
C LYS A 145 5.65 4.12 17.92
N ALA A 146 4.40 4.10 17.48
CA ALA A 146 4.04 3.83 16.09
C ALA A 146 4.12 5.12 15.27
N TYR A 147 4.36 4.96 13.97
CA TYR A 147 4.20 6.02 12.97
C TYR A 147 2.78 6.00 12.41
N ASP A 148 2.43 7.02 11.60
CA ASP A 148 1.08 7.13 11.06
C ASP A 148 0.69 5.94 10.18
N MET A 149 1.65 5.43 9.38
CA MET A 149 1.51 4.23 8.56
C MET A 149 2.89 3.57 8.38
N VAL A 150 2.89 2.38 7.78
CA VAL A 150 4.09 1.73 7.24
C VAL A 150 3.80 1.18 5.85
N LEU A 151 4.81 1.18 5.02
CA LEU A 151 4.87 0.46 3.75
C LEU A 151 5.81 -0.73 3.91
N HIS A 152 5.35 -1.92 3.61
CA HIS A 152 6.15 -3.12 3.51
C HIS A 152 6.46 -3.45 2.06
N LEU A 153 7.74 -3.51 1.70
CA LEU A 153 8.21 -4.01 0.41
C LEU A 153 8.72 -5.43 0.64
N MET A 154 8.05 -6.41 0.06
CA MET A 154 8.37 -7.83 0.25
C MET A 154 9.14 -8.38 -0.93
N HIS A 155 10.19 -9.14 -0.63
CA HIS A 155 11.14 -9.64 -1.62
C HIS A 155 11.41 -11.11 -1.39
N GLN A 156 11.83 -11.80 -2.46
CA GLN A 156 12.25 -13.18 -2.40
C GLN A 156 13.55 -13.39 -3.18
N SER A 157 14.48 -14.13 -2.62
CA SER A 157 15.69 -14.57 -3.33
C SER A 157 15.41 -15.81 -4.17
N SER A 158 16.32 -16.12 -5.08
CA SER A 158 16.21 -17.31 -5.95
C SER A 158 16.23 -18.64 -5.19
N ASP A 159 16.78 -18.66 -3.96
CA ASP A 159 16.77 -19.82 -3.05
C ASP A 159 15.58 -19.81 -2.07
N GLY A 160 14.58 -18.94 -2.30
CA GLY A 160 13.33 -18.90 -1.55
C GLY A 160 13.37 -18.13 -0.23
N LYS A 161 14.49 -17.50 0.15
CA LYS A 161 14.56 -16.67 1.35
C LYS A 161 13.74 -15.40 1.17
N THR A 162 13.05 -14.98 2.23
CA THR A 162 12.20 -13.78 2.23
C THR A 162 12.88 -12.63 2.95
N ALA A 163 12.81 -11.44 2.37
CA ALA A 163 13.21 -10.18 2.98
C ALA A 163 12.07 -9.16 2.94
N GLY A 164 11.83 -8.49 4.06
CA GLY A 164 10.90 -7.37 4.17
C GLY A 164 11.63 -6.06 4.43
N VAL A 165 11.30 -5.01 3.67
CA VAL A 165 11.74 -3.64 3.97
C VAL A 165 10.54 -2.88 4.51
N ALA A 166 10.63 -2.40 5.75
CA ALA A 166 9.62 -1.54 6.35
C ALA A 166 10.03 -0.08 6.22
N VAL A 167 9.23 0.70 5.48
CA VAL A 167 9.38 2.15 5.33
C VAL A 167 8.32 2.82 6.20
N LEU A 168 8.75 3.42 7.28
CA LEU A 168 7.86 4.14 8.18
C LEU A 168 7.32 5.40 7.50
N LEU A 169 6.02 5.65 7.60
CA LEU A 169 5.37 6.80 6.99
C LEU A 169 4.88 7.76 8.08
N LYS A 170 5.17 9.04 7.93
CA LYS A 170 4.72 10.10 8.86
C LYS A 170 3.92 11.17 8.14
N ALA A 171 2.98 11.79 8.83
CA ALA A 171 2.26 12.94 8.31
C ALA A 171 3.21 14.08 7.91
N GLY A 172 2.99 14.63 6.73
CA GLY A 172 3.81 15.71 6.16
C GLY A 172 3.35 16.08 4.75
N ARG A 173 4.29 16.22 3.84
CA ARG A 173 4.02 16.54 2.43
C ARG A 173 3.35 15.38 1.72
N MET A 174 2.54 15.69 0.70
CA MET A 174 1.94 14.69 -0.17
C MET A 174 3.04 13.87 -0.88
N ASN A 175 2.87 12.56 -0.88
CA ASN A 175 3.69 11.64 -1.68
C ASN A 175 3.01 11.41 -3.04
N ALA A 176 3.69 11.78 -4.12
CA ALA A 176 3.14 11.73 -5.47
C ALA A 176 2.87 10.30 -5.95
N THR A 177 3.74 9.35 -5.59
CA THR A 177 3.59 7.93 -5.97
C THR A 177 2.41 7.29 -5.25
N ILE A 178 2.25 7.57 -3.94
CA ILE A 178 1.07 7.13 -3.18
C ILE A 178 -0.20 7.80 -3.72
N ALA A 179 -0.16 9.06 -4.17
CA ALA A 179 -1.31 9.71 -4.79
C ALA A 179 -1.77 9.01 -6.06
N LYS A 180 -0.84 8.58 -6.92
CA LYS A 180 -1.15 7.79 -8.12
C LYS A 180 -1.83 6.46 -7.74
N LEU A 181 -1.31 5.74 -6.75
CA LEU A 181 -1.88 4.46 -6.28
C LEU A 181 -3.28 4.65 -5.67
N TRP A 182 -3.47 5.68 -4.83
CA TRP A 182 -4.75 5.95 -4.18
C TRP A 182 -5.85 6.39 -5.15
N ALA A 183 -5.49 6.94 -6.31
CA ALA A 183 -6.45 7.23 -7.38
C ALA A 183 -7.12 5.96 -7.94
N HIS A 184 -6.50 4.80 -7.75
CA HIS A 184 -6.98 3.50 -8.20
C HIS A 184 -7.23 2.52 -7.05
N MET A 185 -7.35 3.02 -5.83
CA MET A 185 -7.54 2.18 -4.64
C MET A 185 -8.93 1.52 -4.65
N PRO A 186 -9.04 0.17 -4.66
CA PRO A 186 -10.32 -0.51 -4.64
C PRO A 186 -11.04 -0.26 -3.32
N MET A 187 -12.30 0.21 -3.38
CA MET A 187 -13.12 0.49 -2.19
C MET A 187 -13.78 -0.76 -1.60
N ALA A 188 -13.75 -1.88 -2.31
CA ALA A 188 -14.18 -3.20 -1.88
C ALA A 188 -13.07 -4.21 -2.14
N GLU A 189 -13.13 -5.38 -1.51
CA GLU A 189 -12.20 -6.49 -1.75
C GLU A 189 -12.22 -6.89 -3.24
N GLY A 190 -11.05 -6.98 -3.84
CA GLY A 190 -10.86 -7.29 -5.25
C GLY A 190 -9.71 -6.54 -5.89
N ASP A 191 -9.52 -6.76 -7.18
CA ASP A 191 -8.53 -6.12 -8.02
C ASP A 191 -9.15 -5.01 -8.86
N VAL A 192 -8.51 -3.86 -8.93
CA VAL A 192 -8.79 -2.84 -9.94
C VAL A 192 -7.71 -2.89 -11.00
N LYS A 193 -8.11 -3.21 -12.24
CA LYS A 193 -7.22 -3.13 -13.39
C LYS A 193 -6.92 -1.66 -13.70
N VAL A 194 -5.65 -1.36 -13.91
CA VAL A 194 -5.19 0.00 -14.20
C VAL A 194 -4.36 0.01 -15.47
N ASP A 195 -4.82 0.79 -16.44
CA ASP A 195 -4.09 0.95 -17.71
C ASP A 195 -3.13 2.15 -17.61
N GLY A 196 -1.85 1.91 -17.91
CA GLY A 196 -0.84 2.96 -18.00
C GLY A 196 -0.35 3.53 -16.65
N LEU A 197 -0.67 2.90 -15.51
CA LEU A 197 -0.12 3.32 -14.22
C LEU A 197 1.35 2.92 -14.14
N GLU A 198 2.23 3.89 -14.26
CA GLU A 198 3.66 3.72 -14.04
C GLU A 198 4.03 4.13 -12.61
N VAL A 199 4.72 3.23 -11.89
CA VAL A 199 5.23 3.44 -10.54
C VAL A 199 6.70 3.05 -10.47
N ASN A 200 7.52 3.89 -9.83
CA ASN A 200 8.86 3.53 -9.43
C ASN A 200 8.86 3.27 -7.92
N PRO A 201 9.05 2.01 -7.45
CA PRO A 201 9.08 1.72 -6.02
C PRO A 201 10.19 2.47 -5.27
N LEU A 202 11.24 2.92 -5.98
CA LEU A 202 12.32 3.71 -5.40
C LEU A 202 11.83 5.05 -4.85
N ASP A 203 10.77 5.62 -5.41
CA ASP A 203 10.16 6.89 -4.95
C ASP A 203 9.48 6.75 -3.57
N LEU A 204 9.27 5.51 -3.12
CA LEU A 204 8.71 5.17 -1.81
C LEU A 204 9.78 4.91 -0.75
N VAL A 205 11.06 4.92 -1.13
CA VAL A 205 12.20 4.63 -0.26
C VAL A 205 12.95 5.92 0.07
N PRO A 206 13.30 6.22 1.34
CA PRO A 206 14.05 7.42 1.68
C PRO A 206 15.48 7.37 1.13
N LEU A 207 16.09 8.55 0.92
CA LEU A 207 17.50 8.64 0.46
C LEU A 207 18.46 8.14 1.53
N ALA A 208 18.25 8.50 2.80
CA ALA A 208 19.00 7.97 3.93
C ALA A 208 18.51 6.55 4.25
N ARG A 209 19.43 5.59 4.19
CA ARG A 209 19.09 4.14 4.22
C ARG A 209 19.66 3.41 5.42
N GLY A 210 19.93 4.13 6.51
CA GLY A 210 20.20 3.52 7.79
C GLY A 210 19.00 2.68 8.25
N TYR A 211 19.26 1.51 8.86
CA TYR A 211 18.21 0.56 9.17
C TYR A 211 18.48 -0.22 10.46
N TYR A 212 17.38 -0.75 11.00
CA TYR A 212 17.35 -1.82 11.97
C TYR A 212 17.12 -3.14 11.25
N THR A 213 17.69 -4.24 11.73
CA THR A 213 17.46 -5.57 11.16
C THR A 213 17.32 -6.65 12.21
N TYR A 214 16.42 -7.59 11.96
CA TYR A 214 16.18 -8.77 12.77
C TYR A 214 15.55 -9.87 11.91
N VAL A 215 15.59 -11.10 12.36
CA VAL A 215 14.84 -12.22 11.78
C VAL A 215 13.48 -12.30 12.46
N GLY A 216 12.43 -12.39 11.67
CA GLY A 216 11.06 -12.43 12.12
C GLY A 216 10.16 -13.25 11.21
N SER A 217 8.89 -12.85 11.08
CA SER A 217 7.87 -13.55 10.32
C SER A 217 7.09 -12.63 9.39
N GLN A 218 6.21 -13.19 8.60
CA GLN A 218 5.07 -12.48 8.03
C GLN A 218 4.20 -11.92 9.16
N THR A 219 3.61 -10.74 8.96
CA THR A 219 2.78 -10.05 9.97
C THR A 219 1.28 -10.36 9.82
N ALA A 220 0.92 -11.23 8.88
CA ALA A 220 -0.43 -11.75 8.67
C ALA A 220 -0.36 -13.28 8.50
N PRO A 221 -1.46 -14.01 8.73
CA PRO A 221 -1.51 -15.43 8.46
C PRO A 221 -1.00 -15.79 7.05
N PRO A 222 -0.18 -16.84 6.90
CA PRO A 222 0.11 -17.90 7.86
C PRO A 222 1.27 -17.60 8.83
N CYS A 223 1.79 -16.37 8.92
CA CYS A 223 2.83 -15.91 9.86
C CYS A 223 4.16 -16.70 9.77
N ASN A 224 4.51 -17.19 8.57
CA ASN A 224 5.72 -17.97 8.36
C ASN A 224 6.95 -17.21 8.82
N GLU A 225 7.77 -17.86 9.65
CA GLU A 225 9.04 -17.33 10.15
C GLU A 225 10.16 -17.39 9.10
N GLY A 226 11.31 -16.78 9.40
CA GLY A 226 12.46 -16.72 8.50
C GLY A 226 12.49 -15.48 7.60
N VAL A 227 11.64 -14.50 7.85
CA VAL A 227 11.69 -13.20 7.14
C VAL A 227 12.81 -12.35 7.73
N THR A 228 13.78 -11.94 6.91
CA THR A 228 14.77 -10.93 7.30
C THR A 228 14.16 -9.54 7.12
N TRP A 229 13.91 -8.84 8.22
CA TRP A 229 13.38 -7.48 8.22
C TRP A 229 14.47 -6.42 8.20
N PHE A 230 14.28 -5.39 7.37
CA PHE A 230 15.06 -4.16 7.28
C PHE A 230 14.11 -2.98 7.54
N VAL A 231 14.10 -2.45 8.77
CA VAL A 231 13.25 -1.31 9.15
C VAL A 231 14.05 -0.04 8.95
N LEU A 232 13.68 0.78 7.98
CA LEU A 232 14.41 2.01 7.67
C LEU A 232 14.22 3.04 8.79
N LYS A 233 15.32 3.68 9.21
CA LYS A 233 15.32 4.66 10.32
C LYS A 233 14.67 5.97 9.92
N THR A 234 14.81 6.37 8.65
CA THR A 234 14.31 7.64 8.13
C THR A 234 12.90 7.45 7.56
N PRO A 235 11.86 8.10 8.14
CA PRO A 235 10.51 7.99 7.63
C PRO A 235 10.32 8.80 6.35
N VAL A 236 9.39 8.35 5.50
CA VAL A 236 8.90 9.08 4.33
C VAL A 236 7.64 9.86 4.71
N GLU A 237 7.48 11.05 4.12
CA GLU A 237 6.30 11.87 4.34
C GLU A 237 5.14 11.45 3.45
N ILE A 238 3.93 11.49 4.03
CA ILE A 238 2.65 11.25 3.37
C ILE A 238 1.64 12.28 3.89
N SER A 239 0.76 12.83 3.04
CA SER A 239 -0.18 13.85 3.51
C SER A 239 -1.26 13.27 4.44
N ALA A 240 -1.80 14.12 5.31
CA ALA A 240 -2.92 13.73 6.19
C ALA A 240 -4.14 13.25 5.38
N GLN A 241 -4.38 13.82 4.21
CA GLN A 241 -5.46 13.38 3.31
C GLN A 241 -5.22 11.97 2.77
N GLN A 242 -3.98 11.62 2.41
CA GLN A 242 -3.63 10.29 1.97
C GLN A 242 -3.77 9.25 3.09
N ILE A 243 -3.35 9.60 4.31
CA ILE A 243 -3.55 8.76 5.50
C ILE A 243 -5.04 8.53 5.75
N GLN A 244 -5.85 9.60 5.69
CA GLN A 244 -7.31 9.49 5.88
C GLN A 244 -8.01 8.70 4.78
N ALA A 245 -7.54 8.78 3.53
CA ALA A 245 -8.08 7.98 2.43
C ALA A 245 -7.91 6.48 2.68
N PHE A 246 -6.72 6.05 3.11
CA PHE A 246 -6.47 4.66 3.50
C PHE A 246 -7.28 4.26 4.75
N ALA A 247 -7.36 5.15 5.75
CA ALA A 247 -8.06 4.92 7.00
C ALA A 247 -9.58 4.67 6.85
N LYS A 248 -10.19 5.10 5.72
CA LYS A 248 -11.60 4.81 5.43
C LYS A 248 -11.84 3.32 5.21
N LEU A 249 -10.85 2.61 4.68
CA LEU A 249 -10.90 1.16 4.45
C LEU A 249 -10.31 0.42 5.65
N TYR A 250 -9.13 0.85 6.08
CA TYR A 250 -8.32 0.20 7.10
C TYR A 250 -7.94 1.18 8.20
N PRO A 251 -8.85 1.43 9.17
CA PRO A 251 -8.55 2.34 10.30
C PRO A 251 -7.50 1.75 11.24
N HIS A 252 -7.41 0.41 11.33
CA HIS A 252 -6.46 -0.30 12.17
C HIS A 252 -6.25 -1.72 11.63
N ASP A 253 -5.25 -1.89 10.75
CA ASP A 253 -4.92 -3.16 10.09
C ASP A 253 -3.51 -3.63 10.48
N VAL A 254 -3.28 -3.76 11.79
CA VAL A 254 -1.97 -4.11 12.35
C VAL A 254 -2.06 -5.27 13.32
N ARG A 255 -1.08 -6.14 13.24
CA ARG A 255 -0.88 -7.20 14.22
C ARG A 255 -0.34 -6.63 15.53
N ALA A 256 -0.75 -7.18 16.66
CA ALA A 256 -0.15 -6.88 17.96
C ALA A 256 1.38 -7.12 17.93
N VAL A 257 2.12 -6.24 18.62
CA VAL A 257 3.59 -6.36 18.76
C VAL A 257 3.95 -7.69 19.43
N GLN A 258 4.90 -8.39 18.84
CA GLN A 258 5.36 -9.71 19.28
C GLN A 258 6.60 -9.62 20.17
N PRO A 259 6.77 -10.53 21.13
CA PRO A 259 7.94 -10.56 22.00
C PRO A 259 9.22 -10.87 21.22
N LEU A 260 10.33 -10.30 21.63
CA LEU A 260 11.64 -10.55 21.02
C LEU A 260 12.14 -11.98 21.21
N ASN A 261 11.77 -12.63 22.32
CA ASN A 261 12.18 -14.00 22.64
C ASN A 261 13.71 -14.22 22.53
N GLY A 262 14.48 -13.24 22.97
CA GLY A 262 15.96 -13.29 22.94
C GLY A 262 16.58 -12.91 21.60
N ARG A 263 15.80 -12.58 20.56
CA ARG A 263 16.33 -12.07 19.30
C ARG A 263 17.05 -10.74 19.51
N VAL A 264 18.15 -10.57 18.78
CA VAL A 264 18.93 -9.34 18.80
C VAL A 264 18.56 -8.49 17.59
N VAL A 265 18.15 -7.25 17.84
CA VAL A 265 17.99 -6.26 16.79
C VAL A 265 19.33 -5.56 16.56
N LYS A 266 19.85 -5.64 15.34
CA LYS A 266 21.06 -4.90 14.93
C LYS A 266 20.67 -3.61 14.25
N GLU A 267 21.56 -2.61 14.29
CA GLU A 267 21.38 -1.36 13.56
C GLU A 267 22.67 -0.92 12.83
N THR A 268 22.51 -0.21 11.74
CA THR A 268 23.63 0.45 11.04
C THR A 268 24.29 1.49 11.95
N ARG A 269 25.61 1.66 11.80
CA ARG A 269 26.41 2.65 12.56
C ARG A 269 26.13 4.09 12.17
N SER A 270 25.73 4.30 10.91
CA SER A 270 25.34 5.60 10.34
C SER A 270 23.99 5.46 9.63
N ASP A 271 23.36 6.59 9.38
CA ASP A 271 22.12 6.70 8.60
C ASP A 271 22.41 6.70 7.10
#